data_facf8a19fc5cf85d5f7480a46efa0849
#
_entry.id   facf8a19fc5cf85d5f7480a46efa0849
#
_cell.length_a   1.000
_cell.length_b   1.000
_cell.length_c   1.000
_cell.angle_alpha   90.00
_cell.angle_beta   90.00
_cell.angle_gamma   90.00
#
_symmetry.space_group_name_H-M   'P 1'
#
loop_
_entity.id
_entity.type
_entity.pdbx_description
1 polymer ?
#
loop_
_entity_poly.entity_id
_entity_poly.type
_entity_poly.pdbx_seq_one_letter_code
_entity_poly.pdbx_strand_id
1 'polypeptide(L)'
;MYHDGHNVTVIDLQSEAFRRLGSKFRGQRIIGNGIDEEVLKRAGVEKCDVFVSVTQGDNRNIMAAQIAKIVYNVKTVISRINDPVRADIYRAHGIITICGTTILSGLLRDFLATGEWAIAKDYNAEYLALNV
;
A
#
# COMPACT_ATOMS: atom_id res chain seq x y z
N MET A 1 4.97 10.11 -2.78
CA MET A 1 6.15 9.21 -2.78
C MET A 1 7.04 9.44 -4.00
N TYR A 2 6.64 9.15 -5.23
CA TYR A 2 7.51 9.40 -6.39
C TYR A 2 7.92 10.87 -6.56
N HIS A 3 6.96 11.79 -6.41
CA HIS A 3 7.22 13.24 -6.47
C HIS A 3 8.11 13.78 -5.36
N ASP A 4 8.27 13.02 -4.27
CA ASP A 4 9.10 13.38 -3.12
C ASP A 4 10.55 12.88 -3.27
N GLY A 5 10.94 12.43 -4.47
CA GLY A 5 12.30 11.99 -4.77
C GLY A 5 12.60 10.53 -4.41
N HIS A 6 11.59 9.72 -4.07
CA HIS A 6 11.79 8.30 -3.79
C HIS A 6 11.90 7.47 -5.08
N ASN A 7 12.75 6.47 -5.06
CA ASN A 7 12.77 5.44 -6.09
C ASN A 7 11.61 4.48 -5.87
N VAL A 8 10.68 4.42 -6.82
CA VAL A 8 9.47 3.62 -6.70
C VAL A 8 9.43 2.54 -7.77
N THR A 9 9.30 1.29 -7.35
CA THR A 9 8.98 0.16 -8.24
C THR A 9 7.53 -0.27 -8.00
N VAL A 10 6.76 -0.42 -9.06
CA VAL A 10 5.37 -0.88 -9.00
C VAL A 10 5.27 -2.23 -9.68
N ILE A 11 4.68 -3.20 -8.98
CA ILE A 11 4.38 -4.54 -9.49
C ILE A 11 2.88 -4.68 -9.66
N ASP A 12 2.43 -5.10 -10.82
CA ASP A 12 1.04 -5.46 -11.07
C ASP A 12 0.96 -6.64 -12.04
N LEU A 13 -0.10 -7.45 -11.91
CA LEU A 13 -0.37 -8.54 -12.86
C LEU A 13 -0.80 -8.04 -14.24
N GLN A 14 -1.40 -6.85 -14.29
CA GLN A 14 -2.00 -6.27 -15.48
C GLN A 14 -1.22 -5.04 -15.93
N SER A 15 -0.71 -5.07 -17.15
CA SER A 15 0.01 -3.93 -17.75
C SER A 15 -0.85 -2.66 -17.82
N GLU A 16 -2.14 -2.82 -18.01
CA GLU A 16 -3.11 -1.71 -18.08
C GLU A 16 -3.21 -0.91 -16.78
N ALA A 17 -2.96 -1.55 -15.63
CA ALA A 17 -2.97 -0.88 -14.33
C ALA A 17 -1.94 0.26 -14.26
N PHE A 18 -0.83 0.13 -14.98
CA PHE A 18 0.23 1.16 -15.01
C PHE A 18 -0.19 2.46 -15.69
N ARG A 19 -1.26 2.47 -16.48
CA ARG A 19 -1.81 3.71 -17.06
C ARG A 19 -2.24 4.71 -15.99
N ARG A 20 -2.66 4.21 -14.81
CA ARG A 20 -3.08 5.03 -13.67
C ARG A 20 -1.93 5.79 -12.99
N LEU A 21 -0.70 5.37 -13.24
CA LEU A 21 0.48 6.06 -12.70
C LEU A 21 0.76 7.41 -13.39
N GLY A 22 0.11 7.64 -14.53
CA GLY A 22 0.27 8.86 -15.31
C GLY A 22 1.59 8.97 -16.07
N SER A 23 1.67 9.96 -16.97
CA SER A 23 2.83 10.15 -17.86
C SER A 23 4.09 10.67 -17.16
N LYS A 24 3.94 11.26 -15.99
CA LYS A 24 5.05 11.83 -15.19
C LYS A 24 5.79 10.76 -14.34
N PHE A 25 5.22 9.55 -14.18
CA PHE A 25 5.87 8.50 -13.40
C PHE A 25 7.09 7.96 -14.13
N ARG A 26 8.25 8.06 -13.52
CA ARG A 26 9.55 7.59 -14.02
C ARG A 26 10.10 6.38 -13.27
N GLY A 27 9.35 5.86 -12.29
CA GLY A 27 9.71 4.67 -11.55
C GLY A 27 9.64 3.41 -12.40
N GLN A 28 10.09 2.30 -11.83
CA GLN A 28 10.08 1.00 -12.50
C GLN A 28 8.67 0.39 -12.48
N ARG A 29 8.30 -0.26 -13.58
CA ARG A 29 7.04 -1.01 -13.74
C ARG A 29 7.37 -2.46 -14.04
N ILE A 30 6.86 -3.38 -13.25
CA ILE A 30 7.12 -4.82 -13.43
C ILE A 30 5.79 -5.54 -13.53
N ILE A 31 5.57 -6.23 -14.63
CA ILE A 31 4.42 -7.13 -14.78
C ILE A 31 4.79 -8.43 -14.07
N GLY A 32 3.96 -8.85 -13.12
CA GLY A 32 4.16 -10.08 -12.40
C GLY A 32 3.32 -10.18 -11.14
N ASN A 33 3.42 -11.34 -10.49
CA ASN A 33 2.72 -11.61 -9.24
C ASN A 33 3.59 -11.13 -8.06
N GLY A 34 3.05 -10.27 -7.22
CA GLY A 34 3.75 -9.73 -6.04
C GLY A 34 4.03 -10.73 -4.89
N ILE A 35 3.67 -12.00 -5.07
CA ILE A 35 4.04 -13.11 -4.17
C ILE A 35 5.09 -14.05 -4.79
N ASP A 36 5.49 -13.80 -6.02
CA ASP A 36 6.52 -14.56 -6.71
C ASP A 36 7.90 -14.00 -6.35
N GLU A 37 8.76 -14.85 -5.82
CA GLU A 37 10.10 -14.45 -5.37
C GLU A 37 10.98 -13.93 -6.51
N GLU A 38 10.89 -14.50 -7.71
CA GLU A 38 11.65 -14.03 -8.87
C GLU A 38 11.21 -12.63 -9.30
N VAL A 39 9.89 -12.38 -9.25
CA VAL A 39 9.33 -11.05 -9.52
C VAL A 39 9.79 -10.05 -8.47
N LEU A 40 9.75 -10.42 -7.19
CA LEU A 40 10.19 -9.58 -6.09
C LEU A 40 11.69 -9.27 -6.15
N LYS A 41 12.54 -10.26 -6.45
CA LYS A 41 13.98 -10.05 -6.65
C LYS A 41 14.26 -9.10 -7.82
N ARG A 42 13.59 -9.32 -8.94
CA ARG A 42 13.69 -8.44 -10.11
C ARG A 42 13.23 -7.01 -9.82
N ALA A 43 12.30 -6.85 -8.89
CA ALA A 43 11.84 -5.56 -8.40
C ALA A 43 12.79 -4.89 -7.38
N GLY A 44 13.84 -5.59 -6.95
CA GLY A 44 14.82 -5.07 -6.01
C GLY A 44 14.39 -5.14 -4.54
N VAL A 45 13.52 -6.10 -4.16
CA VAL A 45 13.02 -6.24 -2.79
C VAL A 45 14.12 -6.36 -1.75
N GLU A 46 15.25 -6.98 -2.09
CA GLU A 46 16.40 -7.19 -1.20
C GLU A 46 17.06 -5.88 -0.73
N LYS A 47 16.84 -4.80 -1.47
CA LYS A 47 17.45 -3.48 -1.22
C LYS A 47 16.42 -2.39 -0.94
N CYS A 48 15.13 -2.76 -0.82
CA CYS A 48 14.11 -1.75 -0.60
C CYS A 48 14.00 -1.37 0.89
N ASP A 49 13.79 -0.09 1.15
CA ASP A 49 13.58 0.44 2.50
C ASP A 49 12.15 0.19 2.97
N VAL A 50 11.22 0.24 2.05
CA VAL A 50 9.77 0.13 2.32
C VAL A 50 9.11 -0.78 1.29
N PHE A 51 8.35 -1.74 1.77
CA PHE A 51 7.49 -2.61 0.95
C PHE A 51 6.02 -2.34 1.25
N VAL A 52 5.21 -2.18 0.22
CA VAL A 52 3.78 -1.89 0.36
C VAL A 52 2.95 -2.87 -0.46
N SER A 53 2.05 -3.61 0.19
CA SER A 53 1.09 -4.51 -0.47
C SER A 53 -0.33 -3.99 -0.37
N VAL A 54 -0.91 -3.59 -1.52
CA VAL A 54 -2.24 -2.96 -1.62
C VAL A 54 -3.08 -3.55 -2.76
N THR A 55 -2.85 -4.82 -3.11
CA THR A 55 -3.61 -5.52 -4.14
C THR A 55 -5.02 -5.86 -3.67
N GLN A 56 -5.87 -6.35 -4.56
CA GLN A 56 -7.17 -6.86 -4.18
C GLN A 56 -7.02 -8.18 -3.38
N GLY A 57 -7.64 -8.23 -2.20
CA GLY A 57 -7.70 -9.41 -1.35
C GLY A 57 -6.60 -9.50 -0.29
N ASP A 58 -7.05 -9.67 0.95
CA ASP A 58 -6.21 -9.70 2.14
C ASP A 58 -5.16 -10.81 2.09
N ASN A 59 -5.53 -12.02 1.62
CA ASN A 59 -4.60 -13.16 1.60
C ASN A 59 -3.35 -12.87 0.77
N ARG A 60 -3.52 -12.25 -0.39
CA ARG A 60 -2.40 -11.89 -1.27
C ARG A 60 -1.53 -10.80 -0.65
N ASN A 61 -2.16 -9.79 -0.08
CA ASN A 61 -1.45 -8.72 0.59
C ASN A 61 -0.65 -9.21 1.79
N ILE A 62 -1.24 -10.08 2.61
CA ILE A 62 -0.59 -10.70 3.76
C ILE A 62 0.60 -11.56 3.33
N MET A 63 0.41 -12.42 2.32
CA MET A 63 1.49 -13.28 1.84
C MET A 63 2.67 -12.46 1.30
N ALA A 64 2.40 -11.45 0.47
CA ALA A 64 3.45 -10.57 -0.04
C ALA A 64 4.19 -9.84 1.08
N ALA A 65 3.45 -9.33 2.07
CA ALA A 65 4.02 -8.65 3.23
C ALA A 65 4.89 -9.59 4.09
N GLN A 66 4.44 -10.83 4.30
CA GLN A 66 5.23 -11.82 5.04
C GLN A 66 6.50 -12.22 4.31
N ILE A 67 6.45 -12.42 3.00
CA ILE A 67 7.63 -12.68 2.18
C ILE A 67 8.63 -11.52 2.33
N ALA A 68 8.18 -10.29 2.14
CA ALA A 68 9.04 -9.11 2.28
C ALA A 68 9.64 -9.00 3.69
N LYS A 69 8.85 -9.25 4.72
CA LYS A 69 9.27 -9.11 6.13
C LYS A 69 10.19 -10.23 6.58
N ILE A 70 9.83 -11.48 6.30
CA ILE A 70 10.48 -12.67 6.88
C ILE A 70 11.61 -13.18 5.99
N VAL A 71 11.41 -13.23 4.68
CA VAL A 71 12.39 -13.77 3.75
C VAL A 71 13.45 -12.73 3.40
N TYR A 72 13.01 -11.48 3.12
CA TYR A 72 13.91 -10.41 2.68
C TYR A 72 14.30 -9.43 3.78
N ASN A 73 13.79 -9.57 4.99
CA ASN A 73 14.09 -8.70 6.14
C ASN A 73 13.87 -7.20 5.86
N VAL A 74 12.88 -6.86 5.05
CA VAL A 74 12.54 -5.46 4.79
C VAL A 74 12.10 -4.79 6.08
N LYS A 75 12.72 -3.65 6.40
CA LYS A 75 12.53 -2.97 7.70
C LYS A 75 11.09 -2.48 7.86
N THR A 76 10.57 -1.81 6.86
CA THR A 76 9.23 -1.22 6.89
C THR A 76 8.34 -1.94 5.89
N VAL A 77 7.37 -2.69 6.40
CA VAL A 77 6.39 -3.41 5.57
C VAL A 77 5.00 -2.93 5.92
N ILE A 78 4.29 -2.45 4.92
CA ILE A 78 2.92 -1.93 5.01
C ILE A 78 1.99 -2.82 4.20
N SER A 79 0.87 -3.22 4.77
CA SER A 79 -0.11 -4.07 4.10
C SER A 79 -1.53 -3.57 4.27
N ARG A 80 -2.29 -3.52 3.19
CA ARG A 80 -3.74 -3.31 3.26
C ARG A 80 -4.41 -4.62 3.64
N ILE A 81 -5.11 -4.64 4.77
CA ILE A 81 -5.90 -5.76 5.26
C ILE A 81 -7.27 -5.22 5.67
N ASN A 82 -8.31 -5.57 4.93
CA ASN A 82 -9.65 -5.03 5.13
C ASN A 82 -10.41 -5.71 6.28
N ASP A 83 -10.05 -6.93 6.65
CA ASP A 83 -10.58 -7.60 7.84
C ASP A 83 -9.89 -7.03 9.10
N PRO A 84 -10.64 -6.36 10.02
CA PRO A 84 -10.04 -5.74 11.20
C PRO A 84 -9.35 -6.73 12.14
N VAL A 85 -9.91 -7.92 12.32
CA VAL A 85 -9.34 -8.95 13.21
C VAL A 85 -7.99 -9.41 12.67
N ARG A 86 -7.92 -9.67 11.37
CA ARG A 86 -6.68 -10.06 10.70
C ARG A 86 -5.66 -8.93 10.70
N ALA A 87 -6.11 -7.67 10.49
CA ALA A 87 -5.23 -6.52 10.57
C ALA A 87 -4.53 -6.42 11.93
N ASP A 88 -5.24 -6.65 13.01
CA ASP A 88 -4.67 -6.64 14.37
C ASP A 88 -3.67 -7.78 14.59
N ILE A 89 -3.98 -8.99 14.12
CA ILE A 89 -3.06 -10.15 14.21
C ILE A 89 -1.74 -9.83 13.50
N TYR A 90 -1.78 -9.35 12.27
CA TYR A 90 -0.54 -9.09 11.51
C TYR A 90 0.20 -7.83 11.98
N ARG A 91 -0.49 -6.88 12.60
CA ARG A 91 0.15 -5.75 13.30
C ARG A 91 0.99 -6.24 14.46
N ALA A 92 0.50 -7.20 15.24
CA ALA A 92 1.27 -7.84 16.32
C ALA A 92 2.52 -8.58 15.81
N HIS A 93 2.54 -8.99 14.54
CA HIS A 93 3.71 -9.59 13.88
C HIS A 93 4.64 -8.57 13.20
N GLY A 94 4.48 -7.29 13.51
CA GLY A 94 5.38 -6.22 13.03
C GLY A 94 5.15 -5.77 11.59
N ILE A 95 3.97 -6.04 11.01
CA ILE A 95 3.53 -5.48 9.73
C ILE A 95 2.65 -4.27 10.03
N ILE A 96 2.96 -3.13 9.44
CA ILE A 96 2.09 -1.96 9.52
C ILE A 96 0.84 -2.23 8.69
N THR A 97 -0.31 -2.28 9.33
CA THR A 97 -1.56 -2.62 8.64
C THR A 97 -2.44 -1.39 8.42
N ILE A 98 -2.98 -1.27 7.23
CA ILE A 98 -3.99 -0.27 6.88
C ILE A 98 -5.31 -1.02 6.64
N CYS A 99 -6.28 -0.80 7.52
CA CYS A 99 -7.60 -1.41 7.44
C CYS A 99 -8.61 -0.38 6.93
N GLY A 100 -8.98 -0.48 5.66
CA GLY A 100 -9.96 0.42 5.04
C GLY A 100 -11.31 0.37 5.73
N THR A 101 -11.74 -0.80 6.20
CA THR A 101 -13.00 -0.98 6.94
C THR A 101 -13.00 -0.17 8.23
N THR A 102 -11.94 -0.23 9.02
CA THR A 102 -11.82 0.53 10.28
C THR A 102 -11.75 2.02 10.03
N ILE A 103 -10.97 2.45 9.01
CA ILE A 103 -10.85 3.87 8.66
C ILE A 103 -12.20 4.42 8.22
N LEU A 104 -12.90 3.73 7.31
CA LEU A 104 -14.20 4.19 6.83
C LEU A 104 -15.24 4.23 7.96
N SER A 105 -15.29 3.21 8.81
CA SER A 105 -16.19 3.17 9.96
C SER A 105 -15.92 4.31 10.94
N GLY A 106 -14.64 4.63 11.18
CA GLY A 106 -14.24 5.77 11.99
C GLY A 106 -14.70 7.10 11.42
N LEU A 107 -14.45 7.32 10.12
CA LEU A 107 -14.91 8.54 9.43
C LEU A 107 -16.42 8.72 9.48
N LEU A 108 -17.18 7.65 9.24
CA LEU A 108 -18.65 7.70 9.31
C LEU A 108 -19.14 8.03 10.73
N ARG A 109 -18.55 7.37 11.74
CA ARG A 109 -18.87 7.65 13.15
C ARG A 109 -18.59 9.10 13.50
N ASP A 110 -17.44 9.62 13.13
CA ASP A 110 -17.03 10.97 13.46
C ASP A 110 -17.91 12.00 12.75
N PHE A 111 -18.29 11.75 11.50
CA PHE A 111 -19.27 12.58 10.78
C PHE A 111 -20.65 12.59 11.45
N LEU A 112 -21.14 11.43 11.88
CA LEU A 112 -22.42 11.35 12.58
C LEU A 112 -22.40 12.07 13.93
N ALA A 113 -21.25 12.13 14.59
CA ALA A 113 -21.10 12.81 15.87
C ALA A 113 -20.92 14.33 15.74
N THR A 114 -20.21 14.80 14.71
CA THR A 114 -19.80 16.21 14.58
C THR A 114 -20.44 16.94 13.40
N GLY A 115 -20.98 16.22 12.42
CA GLY A 115 -21.44 16.76 11.13
C GLY A 115 -20.33 17.19 10.18
N GLU A 116 -19.06 16.89 10.50
CA GLU A 116 -17.90 17.32 9.71
C GLU A 116 -17.06 16.15 9.20
N TRP A 117 -16.51 16.32 7.99
CA TRP A 117 -15.54 15.41 7.36
C TRP A 117 -14.10 15.95 7.50
N ALA A 118 -13.67 16.31 8.71
CA ALA A 118 -12.39 16.99 8.93
C ALA A 118 -11.20 16.26 8.25
N ILE A 119 -11.02 14.98 8.54
CA ILE A 119 -9.94 14.18 7.98
C ILE A 119 -10.06 14.02 6.44
N ALA A 120 -11.28 13.85 5.93
CA ALA A 120 -11.49 13.73 4.49
C ALA A 120 -11.14 15.02 3.74
N LYS A 121 -11.35 16.18 4.35
CA LYS A 121 -10.93 17.48 3.77
C LYS A 121 -9.42 17.56 3.65
N ASP A 122 -8.69 17.16 4.68
CA ASP A 122 -7.22 17.21 4.73
C ASP A 122 -6.61 16.27 3.67
N TYR A 123 -7.06 15.03 3.59
CA TYR A 123 -6.61 14.10 2.55
C TYR A 123 -6.97 14.55 1.14
N ASN A 124 -8.15 15.11 0.91
CA ASN A 124 -8.55 15.63 -0.39
C ASN A 124 -7.73 16.86 -0.79
N ALA A 125 -7.40 17.74 0.15
CA ALA A 125 -6.56 18.90 -0.11
C ALA A 125 -5.14 18.49 -0.54
N GLU A 126 -4.52 17.53 0.15
CA GLU A 126 -3.22 16.97 -0.24
C GLU A 126 -3.27 16.26 -1.61
N TYR A 127 -4.30 15.45 -1.85
CA TYR A 127 -4.46 14.76 -3.13
C TYR A 127 -4.65 15.73 -4.29
N LEU A 128 -5.44 16.79 -4.12
CA LEU A 128 -5.63 17.82 -5.13
C LEU A 128 -4.35 18.62 -5.38
N ALA A 129 -3.57 18.92 -4.35
CA ALA A 129 -2.28 19.60 -4.49
C ALA A 129 -1.25 18.79 -5.28
N LEU A 130 -1.28 17.45 -5.20
CA LEU A 130 -0.38 16.56 -5.94
C LEU A 130 -0.74 16.42 -7.43
N ASN A 131 -1.95 16.77 -7.84
CA ASN A 131 -2.43 16.63 -9.23
C ASN A 131 -2.41 17.94 -10.04
N VAL A 132 -1.89 19.00 -9.48
CA VAL A 132 -1.73 20.29 -10.14
C VAL A 132 -0.38 20.44 -10.85
#